data_262c503241b128458a493cc8781d4e40
#
_entry.id   262c503241b128458a493cc8781d4e40
#
_cell.length_a   1.000
_cell.length_b   1.000
_cell.length_c   1.000
_cell.angle_alpha   90.00
_cell.angle_beta   90.00
_cell.angle_gamma   90.00
#
_symmetry.space_group_name_H-M   'P 1'
#
loop_
_entity.id
_entity.type
_entity.pdbx_description
1 polymer ?
#
loop_
_entity_poly.entity_id
_entity_poly.type
_entity_poly.pdbx_seq_one_letter_code
_entity_poly.pdbx_strand_id
1 'polypeptide(L)'
;MSNPYQQALGQTLIDRSIRERIVLVGVIFDGHDEEETDESLDELARLIDTAGADEAARMTQRRAAPDPTFFIGKGKVQELKELCLAVDADTVVFDNELSPGQQYNLEKLLGRTAIDRTAVILDIFAQNAHTLEGKAQVE
;
A
#
# COMPACT_ATOMS: atom_id res chain seq x y z
N MET A 1 -3.07 -2.11 19.47
CA MET A 1 -3.24 -2.34 18.02
C MET A 1 -1.90 -2.72 17.40
N SER A 2 -1.83 -3.87 16.74
CA SER A 2 -0.60 -4.29 16.08
C SER A 2 -0.36 -3.45 14.82
N ASN A 3 0.92 -3.15 14.50
CA ASN A 3 1.22 -2.45 13.27
C ASN A 3 1.21 -3.43 12.09
N PRO A 4 1.09 -2.93 10.85
CA PRO A 4 1.01 -3.80 9.67
C PRO A 4 2.23 -4.69 9.47
N TYR A 5 3.41 -4.25 9.91
CA TYR A 5 4.64 -5.04 9.75
C TYR A 5 4.63 -6.26 10.66
N GLN A 6 4.08 -6.15 11.85
CA GLN A 6 3.91 -7.29 12.76
C GLN A 6 2.91 -8.29 12.18
N GLN A 7 1.85 -7.82 11.55
CA GLN A 7 0.88 -8.67 10.89
C GLN A 7 1.52 -9.45 9.73
N ALA A 8 2.39 -8.80 8.96
CA ALA A 8 3.07 -9.42 7.83
C ALA A 8 4.02 -10.54 8.26
N LEU A 9 4.56 -10.51 9.48
CA LEU A 9 5.42 -11.57 10.01
C LEU A 9 4.64 -12.82 10.41
N GLY A 10 3.38 -12.67 10.82
CA GLY A 10 2.53 -13.78 11.27
C GLY A 10 1.44 -14.18 10.29
N GLN A 11 0.96 -13.23 9.49
CA GLN A 11 -0.12 -13.45 8.54
C GLN A 11 -0.02 -12.44 7.41
N THR A 12 -0.59 -12.76 6.26
CA THR A 12 -0.56 -11.89 5.10
C THR A 12 -1.53 -10.72 5.25
N LEU A 13 -1.17 -9.55 4.69
CA LEU A 13 -1.98 -8.33 4.74
C LEU A 13 -3.01 -8.27 3.63
N ILE A 14 -2.76 -8.93 2.52
CA ILE A 14 -3.64 -8.95 1.36
C ILE A 14 -4.37 -10.28 1.32
N ASP A 15 -5.71 -10.20 1.26
CA ASP A 15 -6.56 -11.37 1.20
C ASP A 15 -6.47 -12.01 -0.20
N ARG A 16 -6.03 -13.28 -0.25
CA ARG A 16 -5.86 -14.02 -1.51
C ARG A 16 -7.06 -14.86 -1.90
N SER A 17 -8.05 -14.99 -1.03
CA SER A 17 -9.27 -15.69 -1.38
C SER A 17 -10.05 -14.93 -2.46
N ILE A 18 -9.82 -13.61 -2.53
CA ILE A 18 -10.31 -12.72 -3.57
C ILE A 18 -9.15 -11.87 -4.06
N ARG A 19 -9.26 -11.27 -5.23
CA ARG A 19 -8.29 -10.28 -5.68
C ARG A 19 -8.76 -8.91 -5.18
N GLU A 20 -8.07 -8.40 -4.15
CA GLU A 20 -8.40 -7.07 -3.61
C GLU A 20 -8.22 -5.99 -4.67
N ARG A 21 -9.04 -4.96 -4.58
CA ARG A 21 -8.94 -3.78 -5.43
C ARG A 21 -8.15 -2.72 -4.68
N ILE A 22 -7.05 -2.30 -5.26
CA ILE A 22 -6.09 -1.41 -4.58
C ILE A 22 -5.96 -0.09 -5.34
N VAL A 23 -5.96 1.01 -4.60
CA VAL A 23 -5.55 2.32 -5.12
C VAL A 23 -4.09 2.55 -4.75
N LEU A 24 -3.27 2.85 -5.74
CA LEU A 24 -1.86 3.18 -5.53
C LEU A 24 -1.71 4.70 -5.38
N VAL A 25 -0.87 5.12 -4.45
CA VAL A 25 -0.61 6.53 -4.20
C VAL A 25 0.90 6.80 -4.24
N GLY A 26 1.30 7.79 -5.02
CA GLY A 26 2.68 8.24 -5.10
C GLY A 26 2.79 9.73 -4.84
N VAL A 27 3.85 10.14 -4.16
CA VAL A 27 4.15 11.56 -3.93
C VAL A 27 5.40 11.93 -4.71
N ILE A 28 5.31 13.03 -5.46
CA ILE A 28 6.40 13.57 -6.25
C ILE A 28 7.00 14.71 -5.44
N PHE A 29 8.18 14.48 -4.85
CA PHE A 29 8.87 15.51 -4.08
C PHE A 29 9.69 16.41 -5.00
N ASP A 30 10.04 17.59 -4.50
CA ASP A 30 10.90 18.54 -5.23
C ASP A 30 12.21 17.84 -5.62
N GLY A 31 12.66 18.09 -6.85
CA GLY A 31 13.86 17.47 -7.39
C GLY A 31 13.64 16.11 -8.06
N HIS A 32 12.42 15.56 -7.97
CA HIS A 32 12.04 14.33 -8.66
C HIS A 32 11.06 14.66 -9.78
N ASP A 33 11.04 13.85 -10.83
CA ASP A 33 10.11 14.07 -11.92
C ASP A 33 8.93 13.10 -11.89
N GLU A 34 7.90 13.47 -12.62
CA GLU A 34 6.66 12.73 -12.70
C GLU A 34 6.86 11.36 -13.34
N GLU A 35 7.76 11.27 -14.33
CA GLU A 35 8.05 10.04 -15.03
C GLU A 35 8.69 8.99 -14.12
N GLU A 36 9.62 9.41 -13.24
CA GLU A 36 10.22 8.52 -12.26
C GLU A 36 9.16 7.97 -11.30
N THR A 37 8.23 8.80 -10.89
CA THR A 37 7.14 8.38 -10.00
C THR A 37 6.20 7.40 -10.71
N ASP A 38 5.89 7.65 -11.97
CA ASP A 38 5.04 6.75 -12.75
C ASP A 38 5.71 5.38 -12.93
N GLU A 39 7.01 5.35 -13.20
CA GLU A 39 7.77 4.10 -13.30
C GLU A 39 7.77 3.34 -11.97
N SER A 40 7.93 4.07 -10.87
CA SER A 40 7.89 3.47 -9.53
C SER A 40 6.51 2.90 -9.21
N LEU A 41 5.45 3.59 -9.60
CA LEU A 41 4.08 3.08 -9.44
C LEU A 41 3.80 1.87 -10.33
N ASP A 42 4.37 1.83 -11.53
CA ASP A 42 4.27 0.66 -12.40
C ASP A 42 4.94 -0.56 -11.76
N GLU A 43 6.09 -0.37 -11.13
CA GLU A 43 6.76 -1.43 -10.37
C GLU A 43 5.91 -1.87 -9.19
N LEU A 44 5.33 -0.93 -8.44
CA LEU A 44 4.45 -1.24 -7.33
C LEU A 44 3.21 -2.02 -7.79
N ALA A 45 2.67 -1.67 -8.95
CA ALA A 45 1.54 -2.42 -9.55
C ALA A 45 1.92 -3.88 -9.79
N ARG A 46 3.14 -4.15 -10.25
CA ARG A 46 3.64 -5.52 -10.43
C ARG A 46 3.79 -6.23 -9.08
N LEU A 47 4.22 -5.52 -8.05
CA LEU A 47 4.36 -6.10 -6.71
C LEU A 47 3.00 -6.49 -6.13
N ILE A 48 1.98 -5.64 -6.25
CA ILE A 48 0.65 -6.01 -5.73
C ILE A 48 0.03 -7.15 -6.55
N ASP A 49 0.29 -7.22 -7.84
CA ASP A 49 -0.16 -8.35 -8.65
C ASP A 49 0.48 -9.65 -8.14
N THR A 50 1.77 -9.62 -7.85
CA THR A 50 2.47 -10.77 -7.25
C THR A 50 1.87 -11.15 -5.90
N ALA A 51 1.44 -10.16 -5.11
CA ALA A 51 0.79 -10.39 -3.82
C ALA A 51 -0.65 -10.88 -3.95
N GLY A 52 -1.22 -10.86 -5.14
CA GLY A 52 -2.57 -11.38 -5.41
C GLY A 52 -3.66 -10.31 -5.46
N ALA A 53 -3.32 -9.07 -5.80
CA ALA A 53 -4.27 -7.97 -5.87
C ALA A 53 -4.22 -7.25 -7.22
N ASP A 54 -5.24 -6.45 -7.50
CA ASP A 54 -5.35 -5.68 -8.73
C ASP A 54 -5.31 -4.18 -8.46
N GLU A 55 -4.66 -3.45 -9.35
CA GLU A 55 -4.69 -1.98 -9.31
C GLU A 55 -6.04 -1.50 -9.84
N ALA A 56 -6.84 -0.85 -8.99
CA ALA A 56 -8.13 -0.27 -9.38
C ALA A 56 -7.98 1.17 -9.89
N ALA A 57 -7.02 1.91 -9.32
CA ALA A 57 -6.74 3.30 -9.71
C ALA A 57 -5.41 3.71 -9.11
N ARG A 58 -4.90 4.87 -9.50
CA ARG A 58 -3.71 5.47 -8.88
C ARG A 58 -3.89 6.98 -8.76
N MET A 59 -3.19 7.56 -7.78
CA MET A 59 -3.24 8.98 -7.49
C MET A 59 -1.83 9.46 -7.19
N THR A 60 -1.50 10.68 -7.66
CA THR A 60 -0.22 11.30 -7.33
C THR A 60 -0.45 12.70 -6.77
N GLN A 61 0.52 13.20 -6.00
CA GLN A 61 0.52 14.57 -5.51
C GLN A 61 1.95 15.08 -5.47
N ARG A 62 2.15 16.33 -5.91
CA ARG A 62 3.42 17.03 -5.74
C ARG A 62 3.44 17.69 -4.37
N ARG A 63 4.54 17.50 -3.63
CA ARG A 63 4.74 18.14 -2.33
C ARG A 63 6.22 18.44 -2.13
N ALA A 64 6.50 19.53 -1.40
CA ALA A 64 7.87 19.84 -0.98
C ALA A 64 8.34 18.85 0.11
N ALA A 65 7.43 18.43 0.99
CA ALA A 65 7.73 17.51 2.09
C ALA A 65 6.48 16.69 2.43
N PRO A 66 6.65 15.53 3.07
CA PRO A 66 5.48 14.76 3.51
C PRO A 66 4.73 15.49 4.61
N ASP A 67 3.41 15.37 4.61
CA ASP A 67 2.60 15.87 5.71
C ASP A 67 2.84 14.99 6.95
N PRO A 68 3.10 15.58 8.12
CA PRO A 68 3.38 14.76 9.32
C PRO A 68 2.22 13.86 9.74
N THR A 69 0.99 14.26 9.47
CA THR A 69 -0.21 13.54 9.91
C THR A 69 -0.66 12.48 8.90
N PHE A 70 -0.67 12.83 7.60
CA PHE A 70 -1.26 11.99 6.56
C PHE A 70 -0.33 11.63 5.41
N PHE A 71 0.91 12.06 5.42
CA PHE A 71 1.87 11.94 4.33
C PHE A 71 1.50 12.82 3.12
N ILE A 72 0.25 12.77 2.67
CA ILE A 72 -0.30 13.64 1.63
C ILE A 72 -1.10 14.78 2.27
N GLY A 73 -1.45 15.81 1.50
CA GLY A 73 -2.23 16.93 2.02
C GLY A 73 -3.61 16.48 2.49
N LYS A 74 -4.15 17.15 3.51
CA LYS A 74 -5.44 16.82 4.09
C LYS A 74 -6.58 16.82 3.05
N GLY A 75 -6.58 17.81 2.16
CA GLY A 75 -7.55 17.85 1.06
C GLY A 75 -7.40 16.68 0.11
N LYS A 76 -6.16 16.24 -0.12
CA LYS A 76 -5.88 15.09 -0.98
C LYS A 76 -6.36 13.78 -0.35
N VAL A 77 -6.33 13.68 0.99
CA VAL A 77 -6.91 12.52 1.68
C VAL A 77 -8.40 12.40 1.38
N GLN A 78 -9.11 13.52 1.35
CA GLN A 78 -10.54 13.52 1.02
C GLN A 78 -10.78 13.09 -0.43
N GLU A 79 -9.96 13.57 -1.37
CA GLU A 79 -10.01 13.12 -2.77
C GLU A 79 -9.73 11.62 -2.87
N LEU A 80 -8.75 11.14 -2.11
CA LEU A 80 -8.41 9.71 -2.08
C LEU A 80 -9.58 8.88 -1.56
N LYS A 81 -10.25 9.35 -0.52
CA LYS A 81 -11.43 8.68 0.02
C LYS A 81 -12.53 8.57 -1.05
N GLU A 82 -12.79 9.66 -1.74
CA GLU A 82 -13.78 9.69 -2.82
C GLU A 82 -13.40 8.74 -3.96
N LEU A 83 -12.12 8.71 -4.33
CA LEU A 83 -11.63 7.79 -5.35
C LEU A 83 -11.83 6.34 -4.92
N CYS A 84 -11.50 6.02 -3.67
CA CYS A 84 -11.69 4.67 -3.12
C CYS A 84 -13.17 4.24 -3.19
N LEU A 85 -14.08 5.14 -2.89
CA LEU A 85 -15.52 4.86 -2.99
C LEU A 85 -15.92 4.64 -4.45
N ALA A 86 -15.42 5.47 -5.36
CA ALA A 86 -15.77 5.39 -6.78
C ALA A 86 -15.31 4.08 -7.42
N VAL A 87 -14.15 3.56 -7.05
CA VAL A 87 -13.59 2.33 -7.62
C VAL A 87 -13.80 1.10 -6.73
N ASP A 88 -14.49 1.27 -5.62
CA ASP A 88 -14.75 0.19 -4.66
C ASP A 88 -13.44 -0.47 -4.18
N ALA A 89 -12.51 0.37 -3.71
CA ALA A 89 -11.20 -0.10 -3.26
C ALA A 89 -11.28 -0.76 -1.88
N ASP A 90 -10.53 -1.83 -1.72
CA ASP A 90 -10.39 -2.53 -0.43
C ASP A 90 -9.23 -1.97 0.37
N THR A 91 -8.14 -1.59 -0.30
CA THR A 91 -6.89 -1.20 0.33
C THR A 91 -6.25 -0.07 -0.48
N VAL A 92 -5.51 0.78 0.23
CA VAL A 92 -4.67 1.82 -0.39
C VAL A 92 -3.21 1.48 -0.13
N VAL A 93 -2.38 1.54 -1.16
CA VAL A 93 -0.94 1.28 -1.03
C VAL A 93 -0.16 2.51 -1.47
N PHE A 94 0.65 3.04 -0.56
CA PHE A 94 1.54 4.17 -0.82
C PHE A 94 2.88 3.66 -1.33
N ASP A 95 3.40 4.31 -2.35
CA ASP A 95 4.72 3.99 -2.88
C ASP A 95 5.84 4.41 -1.93
N ASN A 96 5.58 5.43 -1.11
CA ASN A 96 6.52 5.97 -0.13
C ASN A 96 6.28 5.34 1.24
N GLU A 97 7.33 5.26 2.05
CA GLU A 97 7.23 4.71 3.39
C GLU A 97 6.39 5.60 4.30
N LEU A 98 5.45 5.00 5.03
CA LEU A 98 4.59 5.69 5.98
C LEU A 98 5.07 5.42 7.40
N SER A 99 4.97 6.42 8.27
CA SER A 99 5.15 6.19 9.70
C SER A 99 3.92 5.47 10.26
N PRO A 100 4.03 4.78 11.41
CA PRO A 100 2.87 4.16 12.04
C PRO A 100 1.74 5.15 12.35
N GLY A 101 2.09 6.37 12.74
CA GLY A 101 1.10 7.43 12.97
C GLY A 101 0.37 7.84 11.71
N GLN A 102 1.09 8.00 10.61
CA GLN A 102 0.48 8.33 9.32
C GLN A 102 -0.45 7.22 8.86
N GLN A 103 -0.04 5.97 8.98
CA GLN A 103 -0.89 4.82 8.64
C GLN A 103 -2.18 4.81 9.46
N TYR A 104 -2.05 4.98 10.76
CA TYR A 104 -3.21 5.01 11.66
C TYR A 104 -4.19 6.11 11.26
N ASN A 105 -3.67 7.32 11.03
CA ASN A 105 -4.50 8.47 10.67
C ASN A 105 -5.18 8.28 9.32
N LEU A 106 -4.46 7.75 8.34
CA LEU A 106 -5.02 7.47 7.02
C LEU A 106 -6.12 6.42 7.09
N GLU A 107 -5.89 5.32 7.81
CA GLU A 107 -6.88 4.26 7.95
C GLU A 107 -8.15 4.76 8.63
N LYS A 108 -7.99 5.61 9.64
CA LYS A 108 -9.11 6.18 10.35
C LYS A 108 -9.98 7.06 9.44
N LEU A 109 -9.36 7.90 8.61
CA LEU A 109 -10.10 8.77 7.70
C LEU A 109 -10.65 8.04 6.49
N LEU A 110 -9.88 7.10 5.93
CA LEU A 110 -10.29 6.37 4.73
C LEU A 110 -11.29 5.25 5.01
N GLY A 111 -11.32 4.76 6.24
CA GLY A 111 -12.19 3.63 6.60
C GLY A 111 -11.78 2.32 5.95
N ARG A 112 -10.51 2.18 5.59
CA ARG A 112 -9.94 0.98 4.97
C ARG A 112 -8.45 0.89 5.24
N THR A 113 -7.85 -0.26 4.94
CA THR A 113 -6.42 -0.50 5.15
C THR A 113 -5.58 0.44 4.28
N ALA A 114 -4.55 1.04 4.88
CA ALA A 114 -3.55 1.85 4.18
C ALA A 114 -2.18 1.32 4.57
N ILE A 115 -1.44 0.84 3.59
CA ILE A 115 -0.09 0.28 3.77
C ILE A 115 0.86 0.92 2.77
N ASP A 116 2.13 0.57 2.85
CA ASP A 116 3.15 1.10 1.95
C ASP A 116 3.86 -0.02 1.19
N ARG A 117 4.78 0.36 0.29
CA ARG A 117 5.55 -0.59 -0.52
C ARG A 117 6.25 -1.63 0.35
N THR A 118 6.86 -1.20 1.46
CA THR A 118 7.57 -2.11 2.37
C THR A 118 6.64 -3.19 2.92
N ALA A 119 5.43 -2.82 3.29
CA ALA A 119 4.45 -3.79 3.80
C ALA A 119 4.05 -4.81 2.73
N VAL A 120 3.91 -4.38 1.46
CA VAL A 120 3.63 -5.30 0.35
C VAL A 120 4.77 -6.29 0.17
N ILE A 121 6.02 -5.80 0.20
CA ILE A 121 7.20 -6.65 0.06
C ILE A 121 7.25 -7.68 1.20
N LEU A 122 7.00 -7.24 2.44
CA LEU A 122 6.96 -8.14 3.59
C LEU A 122 5.84 -9.17 3.46
N ASP A 123 4.70 -8.79 2.90
CA ASP A 123 3.59 -9.71 2.64
C ASP A 123 4.01 -10.82 1.66
N ILE A 124 4.72 -10.45 0.59
CA ILE A 124 5.23 -11.41 -0.38
C ILE A 124 6.23 -12.37 0.29
N PHE A 125 7.15 -11.85 1.12
CA PHE A 125 8.09 -12.67 1.87
C PHE A 125 7.37 -13.62 2.83
N ALA A 126 6.33 -13.16 3.51
CA ALA A 126 5.55 -14.00 4.42
C ALA A 126 4.91 -15.18 3.66
N GLN A 127 4.42 -14.95 2.44
CA GLN A 127 3.89 -16.02 1.59
C GLN A 127 4.95 -17.06 1.28
N ASN A 128 6.12 -16.60 0.86
CA ASN A 128 7.23 -17.49 0.50
C ASN A 128 7.73 -18.29 1.70
N ALA A 129 7.78 -17.67 2.88
CA ALA A 129 8.18 -18.36 4.12
C ALA A 129 7.21 -19.49 4.44
N HIS A 130 5.91 -19.27 4.33
CA HIS A 130 4.90 -20.30 4.56
C HIS A 130 5.04 -21.45 3.56
N THR A 131 5.29 -21.13 2.29
CA THR A 131 5.47 -22.13 1.25
C THR A 131 6.71 -23.00 1.53
N LEU A 132 7.82 -22.38 1.94
CA LEU A 132 9.06 -23.09 2.24
C LEU A 132 8.90 -23.99 3.46
N GLU A 133 8.24 -23.49 4.51
CA GLU A 133 7.95 -24.29 5.71
C GLU A 133 7.08 -25.50 5.37
N GLY A 134 6.05 -25.30 4.56
CA GLY A 134 5.19 -26.40 4.13
C GLY A 134 5.95 -27.47 3.39
N LYS A 135 6.87 -27.10 2.49
CA LYS A 135 7.71 -28.05 1.77
C LYS A 135 8.67 -28.80 2.69
N ALA A 136 9.28 -28.09 3.64
CA ALA A 136 10.19 -28.71 4.59
C ALA A 136 9.49 -29.73 5.48
N GLN A 137 8.26 -29.48 5.86
CA GLN A 137 7.48 -30.39 6.69
C GLN A 137 7.07 -31.66 5.96
N VAL A 138 6.91 -31.61 4.66
CA VAL A 138 6.51 -32.74 3.85
C VAL A 138 7.68 -33.70 3.62
N GLU A 139 8.89 -33.20 3.64
CA GLU A 139 10.09 -34.00 3.50
C GLU A 139 10.42 -34.78 4.77
#